data_248e2080209d164c84192a2de961d890
#
_entry.id   248e2080209d164c84192a2de961d890
#
_cell.length_a   1.000
_cell.length_b   1.000
_cell.length_c   1.000
_cell.angle_alpha   90.00
_cell.angle_beta   90.00
_cell.angle_gamma   90.00
#
_symmetry.space_group_name_H-M   'P 1'
#
loop_
_entity.id
_entity.type
_entity.pdbx_description
1 polymer ?
#
loop_
_entity_poly.entity_id
_entity_poly.type
_entity_poly.pdbx_seq_one_letter_code
_entity_poly.pdbx_strand_id
1 'polypeptide(L)'
;IKGKVKFFFKKLLPSILSSGVTQINILIGTIIASFEAGAVSYLYYADRIYQINLAIAGIAVGTVSLPALSKAFKNKNINKLTNIQNKSIELSLLLSIPASLGLVLASNEIVNALFGYGSFSTEDVKLTGAALKYFGYGVPAFALIKILSNFYFARDNTRTPFYISIFVVIINIIISLSFFSKMGFIIIPIATSISTWLGVFFYAYLLNEKNFLLLKTDLVINFFKIVISTIIMSFILILSLETFAGNLDYTYKYKAIYLITIVGFVGIVYLLLCNLFRLLKIKNYKTN
;
A
#
# COMPACT_ATOMS: atom_id res chain seq x y z
N ILE A 1 35.67 1.84 -20.82
CA ILE A 1 34.98 0.84 -19.94
C ILE A 1 34.96 1.29 -18.48
N LYS A 2 36.13 1.76 -17.90
CA LYS A 2 36.23 2.22 -16.48
C LYS A 2 35.21 3.34 -16.11
N GLY A 3 34.92 4.32 -16.99
CA GLY A 3 34.00 5.40 -16.73
C GLY A 3 32.54 4.96 -16.63
N LYS A 4 32.10 4.03 -17.49
CA LYS A 4 30.74 3.45 -17.48
C LYS A 4 30.50 2.59 -16.25
N VAL A 5 31.51 1.82 -15.83
CA VAL A 5 31.46 0.99 -14.61
C VAL A 5 31.37 1.86 -13.35
N LYS A 6 32.20 2.90 -13.24
CA LYS A 6 32.14 3.85 -12.11
C LYS A 6 30.79 4.57 -12.03
N PHE A 7 30.21 4.96 -13.19
CA PHE A 7 28.89 5.56 -13.26
C PHE A 7 27.78 4.58 -12.83
N PHE A 8 27.87 3.31 -13.24
CA PHE A 8 26.96 2.25 -12.83
C PHE A 8 26.96 2.06 -11.31
N PHE A 9 28.14 1.88 -10.69
CA PHE A 9 28.24 1.75 -9.24
C PHE A 9 27.77 2.97 -8.47
N LYS A 10 28.02 4.18 -8.99
CA LYS A 10 27.53 5.42 -8.37
C LYS A 10 26.01 5.53 -8.33
N LYS A 11 25.29 4.91 -9.31
CA LYS A 11 23.83 4.83 -9.32
C LYS A 11 23.30 3.61 -8.56
N LEU A 12 23.99 2.51 -8.60
CA LEU A 12 23.60 1.27 -7.96
C LEU A 12 23.64 1.39 -6.41
N LEU A 13 24.67 2.02 -5.87
CA LEU A 13 24.88 2.13 -4.43
C LEU A 13 23.67 2.77 -3.69
N PRO A 14 23.13 3.93 -4.11
CA PRO A 14 21.94 4.51 -3.46
C PRO A 14 20.70 3.63 -3.57
N SER A 15 20.55 2.86 -4.66
CA SER A 15 19.41 1.95 -4.83
C SER A 15 19.50 0.75 -3.90
N ILE A 16 20.68 0.17 -3.74
CA ILE A 16 20.92 -0.91 -2.77
C ILE A 16 20.73 -0.40 -1.34
N LEU A 17 21.24 0.78 -1.04
CA LEU A 17 21.07 1.40 0.28
C LEU A 17 19.60 1.69 0.58
N SER A 18 18.83 2.16 -0.40
CA SER A 18 17.38 2.40 -0.24
C SER A 18 16.62 1.10 0.09
N SER A 19 16.94 0.00 -0.57
CA SER A 19 16.38 -1.32 -0.23
C SER A 19 16.85 -1.81 1.13
N GLY A 20 18.10 -1.55 1.49
CA GLY A 20 18.68 -1.85 2.79
C GLY A 20 17.99 -1.12 3.94
N VAL A 21 17.63 0.15 3.75
CA VAL A 21 16.86 0.93 4.75
C VAL A 21 15.55 0.25 5.11
N THR A 22 14.84 -0.28 4.12
CA THR A 22 13.58 -1.01 4.35
C THR A 22 13.84 -2.29 5.16
N GLN A 23 14.89 -3.04 4.86
CA GLN A 23 15.26 -4.25 5.61
C GLN A 23 15.66 -3.93 7.05
N ILE A 24 16.36 -2.84 7.28
CA ILE A 24 16.69 -2.34 8.62
C ILE A 24 15.41 -2.02 9.39
N ASN A 25 14.43 -1.38 8.76
CA ASN A 25 13.14 -1.10 9.39
C ASN A 25 12.42 -2.37 9.85
N ILE A 26 12.37 -3.39 8.98
CA ILE A 26 11.76 -4.69 9.32
C ILE A 26 12.53 -5.34 10.48
N LEU A 27 13.86 -5.33 10.45
CA LEU A 27 14.70 -5.89 11.51
C LEU A 27 14.43 -5.21 12.86
N ILE A 28 14.43 -3.88 12.90
CA ILE A 28 14.19 -3.12 14.12
C ILE A 28 12.75 -3.38 14.63
N GLY A 29 11.76 -3.39 13.75
CA GLY A 29 10.39 -3.74 14.11
C GLY A 29 10.29 -5.14 14.72
N THR A 30 11.00 -6.11 14.16
CA THR A 30 11.08 -7.49 14.70
C THR A 30 11.73 -7.53 16.08
N ILE A 31 12.83 -6.77 16.28
CA ILE A 31 13.51 -6.68 17.58
C ILE A 31 12.55 -6.07 18.63
N ILE A 32 11.86 -4.98 18.30
CA ILE A 32 10.89 -4.36 19.22
C ILE A 32 9.75 -5.34 19.53
N ALA A 33 9.23 -6.04 18.51
CA ALA A 33 8.17 -7.03 18.70
C ALA A 33 8.60 -8.22 19.58
N SER A 34 9.89 -8.59 19.57
CA SER A 34 10.38 -9.74 20.34
C SER A 34 10.29 -9.57 21.87
N PHE A 35 10.06 -8.35 22.36
CA PHE A 35 9.80 -8.11 23.78
C PHE A 35 8.39 -8.53 24.24
N GLU A 36 7.51 -8.93 23.32
CA GLU A 36 6.17 -9.39 23.63
C GLU A 36 5.94 -10.79 23.02
N ALA A 37 5.45 -11.73 23.84
CA ALA A 37 5.29 -13.12 23.42
C ALA A 37 4.30 -13.25 22.25
N GLY A 38 4.68 -13.99 21.19
CA GLY A 38 3.85 -14.20 20.01
C GLY A 38 3.82 -13.04 19.00
N ALA A 39 4.21 -11.82 19.41
CA ALA A 39 4.06 -10.60 18.59
C ALA A 39 4.77 -10.68 17.24
N VAL A 40 5.96 -11.27 17.18
CA VAL A 40 6.71 -11.46 15.91
C VAL A 40 5.89 -12.30 14.94
N SER A 41 5.23 -13.36 15.43
CA SER A 41 4.40 -14.22 14.58
C SER A 41 3.15 -13.49 14.11
N TYR A 42 2.45 -12.78 14.99
CA TYR A 42 1.26 -12.00 14.61
C TYR A 42 1.57 -10.95 13.53
N LEU A 43 2.66 -10.21 13.70
CA LEU A 43 3.11 -9.24 12.70
C LEU A 43 3.51 -9.92 11.39
N TYR A 44 4.18 -11.07 11.45
CA TYR A 44 4.59 -11.80 10.26
C TYR A 44 3.40 -12.25 9.42
N TYR A 45 2.37 -12.85 10.05
CA TYR A 45 1.17 -13.29 9.35
C TYR A 45 0.38 -12.09 8.77
N ALA A 46 0.22 -11.01 9.54
CA ALA A 46 -0.44 -9.79 9.08
C ALA A 46 0.30 -9.14 7.90
N ASP A 47 1.62 -9.07 7.96
CA ASP A 47 2.47 -8.52 6.90
C ASP A 47 2.34 -9.30 5.58
N ARG A 48 2.24 -10.64 5.63
CA ARG A 48 2.03 -11.47 4.42
C ARG A 48 0.74 -11.13 3.68
N ILE A 49 -0.35 -10.92 4.42
CA ILE A 49 -1.64 -10.54 3.80
C ILE A 49 -1.56 -9.14 3.21
N TYR A 50 -1.02 -8.20 3.95
CA TYR A 50 -0.89 -6.82 3.52
C TYR A 50 0.00 -6.67 2.28
N GLN A 51 1.10 -7.43 2.16
CA GLN A 51 2.01 -7.40 1.02
C GLN A 51 1.34 -7.79 -0.30
N ILE A 52 0.32 -8.65 -0.29
CA ILE A 52 -0.44 -9.03 -1.51
C ILE A 52 -1.09 -7.78 -2.12
N ASN A 53 -1.74 -6.97 -1.30
CA ASN A 53 -2.39 -5.74 -1.76
C ASN A 53 -1.37 -4.70 -2.26
N LEU A 54 -0.22 -4.60 -1.59
CA LEU A 54 0.87 -3.73 -2.02
C LEU A 54 1.43 -4.17 -3.37
N ALA A 55 1.57 -5.48 -3.61
CA ALA A 55 2.06 -6.00 -4.88
C ALA A 55 1.15 -5.59 -6.04
N ILE A 56 -0.16 -5.66 -5.87
CA ILE A 56 -1.14 -5.32 -6.90
C ILE A 56 -1.22 -3.81 -7.10
N ALA A 57 -1.46 -3.03 -6.05
CA ALA A 57 -1.77 -1.61 -6.14
C ALA A 57 -0.52 -0.72 -6.31
N GLY A 58 0.61 -1.13 -5.77
CA GLY A 58 1.86 -0.36 -5.79
C GLY A 58 2.88 -0.88 -6.79
N ILE A 59 3.29 -2.15 -6.65
CA ILE A 59 4.40 -2.70 -7.42
C ILE A 59 3.99 -2.90 -8.89
N ALA A 60 2.83 -3.50 -9.18
CA ALA A 60 2.40 -3.74 -10.55
C ALA A 60 2.23 -2.42 -11.32
N VAL A 61 1.52 -1.44 -10.75
CA VAL A 61 1.35 -0.11 -11.37
C VAL A 61 2.69 0.60 -11.51
N GLY A 62 3.55 0.52 -10.50
CA GLY A 62 4.89 1.12 -10.50
C GLY A 62 5.79 0.55 -11.59
N THR A 63 5.78 -0.77 -11.77
CA THR A 63 6.61 -1.47 -12.76
C THR A 63 6.24 -1.07 -14.19
N VAL A 64 4.96 -0.89 -14.48
CA VAL A 64 4.49 -0.47 -15.81
C VAL A 64 4.73 1.02 -16.05
N SER A 65 4.57 1.85 -15.01
CA SER A 65 4.67 3.31 -15.15
C SER A 65 6.11 3.80 -15.33
N LEU A 66 7.10 3.20 -14.68
CA LEU A 66 8.49 3.69 -14.68
C LEU A 66 9.13 3.74 -16.07
N PRO A 67 9.06 2.72 -16.94
CA PRO A 67 9.61 2.80 -18.29
C PRO A 67 8.91 3.88 -19.14
N ALA A 68 7.57 4.00 -19.01
CA ALA A 68 6.79 4.97 -19.74
C ALA A 68 7.15 6.42 -19.30
N LEU A 69 7.31 6.66 -18.00
CA LEU A 69 7.77 7.94 -17.43
C LEU A 69 9.18 8.28 -17.91
N SER A 70 10.11 7.33 -17.86
CA SER A 70 11.49 7.53 -18.31
C SER A 70 11.57 7.89 -19.80
N LYS A 71 10.77 7.22 -20.65
CA LYS A 71 10.68 7.53 -22.07
C LYS A 71 10.10 8.93 -22.32
N ALA A 72 9.00 9.28 -21.63
CA ALA A 72 8.38 10.60 -21.77
C ALA A 72 9.32 11.72 -21.30
N PHE A 73 10.05 11.51 -20.21
CA PHE A 73 11.03 12.45 -19.68
C PHE A 73 12.21 12.67 -20.64
N LYS A 74 12.82 11.58 -21.16
CA LYS A 74 13.91 11.67 -22.16
C LYS A 74 13.50 12.39 -23.42
N ASN A 75 12.26 12.19 -23.88
CA ASN A 75 11.72 12.85 -25.06
C ASN A 75 11.25 14.30 -24.77
N LYS A 76 11.44 14.82 -23.55
CA LYS A 76 11.00 16.16 -23.11
C LYS A 76 9.50 16.42 -23.36
N ASN A 77 8.69 15.36 -23.42
CA ASN A 77 7.24 15.47 -23.63
C ASN A 77 6.53 15.65 -22.28
N ILE A 78 6.43 16.90 -21.83
CA ILE A 78 5.86 17.24 -20.50
C ILE A 78 4.39 16.83 -20.42
N ASN A 79 3.59 17.03 -21.47
CA ASN A 79 2.17 16.65 -21.47
C ASN A 79 1.98 15.14 -21.29
N LYS A 80 2.77 14.33 -22.00
CA LYS A 80 2.74 12.86 -21.87
C LYS A 80 3.23 12.43 -20.48
N LEU A 81 4.29 13.07 -19.97
CA LEU A 81 4.83 12.79 -18.63
C LEU A 81 3.76 13.04 -17.55
N THR A 82 3.12 14.21 -17.57
CA THR A 82 2.04 14.57 -16.61
C THR A 82 0.86 13.62 -16.71
N ASN A 83 0.46 13.23 -17.93
CA ASN A 83 -0.63 12.27 -18.11
C ASN A 83 -0.31 10.91 -17.49
N ILE A 84 0.91 10.38 -17.69
CA ILE A 84 1.34 9.11 -17.11
C ILE A 84 1.40 9.22 -15.59
N GLN A 85 1.92 10.32 -15.02
CA GLN A 85 1.96 10.54 -13.58
C GLN A 85 0.57 10.50 -12.95
N ASN A 86 -0.37 11.30 -13.49
CA ASN A 86 -1.74 11.35 -12.97
C ASN A 86 -2.45 10.01 -13.10
N LYS A 87 -2.27 9.30 -14.23
CA LYS A 87 -2.90 7.99 -14.43
C LYS A 87 -2.31 6.92 -13.50
N SER A 88 -1.01 6.97 -13.21
CA SER A 88 -0.38 6.04 -12.27
C SER A 88 -0.89 6.25 -10.84
N ILE A 89 -1.05 7.51 -10.41
CA ILE A 89 -1.65 7.84 -9.11
C ILE A 89 -3.09 7.34 -9.07
N GLU A 90 -3.89 7.65 -10.09
CA GLU A 90 -5.29 7.24 -10.19
C GLU A 90 -5.46 5.72 -10.10
N LEU A 91 -4.70 4.95 -10.88
CA LEU A 91 -4.74 3.49 -10.86
C LEU A 91 -4.30 2.91 -9.51
N SER A 92 -3.26 3.49 -8.90
CA SER A 92 -2.80 3.07 -7.59
C SER A 92 -3.88 3.30 -6.52
N LEU A 93 -4.54 4.45 -6.52
CA LEU A 93 -5.63 4.76 -5.58
C LEU A 93 -6.88 3.93 -5.84
N LEU A 94 -7.22 3.69 -7.12
CA LEU A 94 -8.34 2.85 -7.53
C LEU A 94 -8.26 1.44 -6.96
N LEU A 95 -7.05 0.90 -6.85
CA LEU A 95 -6.80 -0.45 -6.32
C LEU A 95 -6.56 -0.44 -4.81
N SER A 96 -5.81 0.54 -4.31
CA SER A 96 -5.35 0.53 -2.91
C SER A 96 -6.41 0.99 -1.90
N ILE A 97 -7.27 1.95 -2.25
CA ILE A 97 -8.30 2.46 -1.32
C ILE A 97 -9.33 1.38 -0.96
N PRO A 98 -9.98 0.69 -1.94
CA PRO A 98 -10.92 -0.38 -1.60
C PRO A 98 -10.23 -1.55 -0.90
N ALA A 99 -9.02 -1.93 -1.31
CA ALA A 99 -8.26 -2.98 -0.65
C ALA A 99 -7.93 -2.61 0.82
N SER A 100 -7.56 -1.36 1.07
CA SER A 100 -7.33 -0.83 2.43
C SER A 100 -8.55 -1.00 3.31
N LEU A 101 -9.72 -0.51 2.87
CA LEU A 101 -10.96 -0.62 3.64
C LEU A 101 -11.41 -2.07 3.80
N GLY A 102 -11.22 -2.92 2.79
CA GLY A 102 -11.46 -4.36 2.91
C GLY A 102 -10.62 -5.00 4.01
N LEU A 103 -9.31 -4.69 4.08
CA LEU A 103 -8.42 -5.17 5.14
C LEU A 103 -8.79 -4.62 6.52
N VAL A 104 -9.19 -3.34 6.59
CA VAL A 104 -9.56 -2.70 7.87
C VAL A 104 -10.85 -3.28 8.43
N LEU A 105 -11.86 -3.48 7.59
CA LEU A 105 -13.20 -3.90 8.01
C LEU A 105 -13.32 -5.40 8.23
N ALA A 106 -12.61 -6.21 7.45
CA ALA A 106 -12.67 -7.67 7.50
C ALA A 106 -11.37 -8.31 8.03
N SER A 107 -10.57 -7.57 8.80
CA SER A 107 -9.24 -8.03 9.25
C SER A 107 -9.30 -9.35 10.01
N ASN A 108 -10.23 -9.48 10.97
CA ASN A 108 -10.38 -10.69 11.78
C ASN A 108 -10.90 -11.87 10.95
N GLU A 109 -11.88 -11.63 10.10
CA GLU A 109 -12.47 -12.64 9.23
C GLU A 109 -11.45 -13.16 8.20
N ILE A 110 -10.62 -12.27 7.66
CA ILE A 110 -9.54 -12.63 6.74
C ILE A 110 -8.51 -13.51 7.44
N VAL A 111 -8.04 -13.11 8.63
CA VAL A 111 -7.07 -13.89 9.40
C VAL A 111 -7.69 -15.22 9.84
N ASN A 112 -8.95 -15.22 10.31
CA ASN A 112 -9.67 -16.43 10.70
C ASN A 112 -9.83 -17.41 9.54
N ALA A 113 -10.18 -16.92 8.36
CA ALA A 113 -10.36 -17.75 7.18
C ALA A 113 -9.05 -18.35 6.65
N LEU A 114 -7.93 -17.63 6.78
CA LEU A 114 -6.63 -18.06 6.27
C LEU A 114 -5.84 -18.92 7.28
N PHE A 115 -5.87 -18.55 8.56
CA PHE A 115 -4.98 -19.12 9.59
C PHE A 115 -5.70 -19.68 10.80
N GLY A 116 -6.99 -19.41 11.02
CA GLY A 116 -7.77 -19.83 12.18
C GLY A 116 -8.06 -21.33 12.21
N TYR A 117 -7.02 -22.16 12.16
CA TYR A 117 -7.10 -23.63 12.17
C TYR A 117 -6.03 -24.24 13.09
N GLY A 118 -6.29 -25.43 13.59
CA GLY A 118 -5.33 -26.22 14.36
C GLY A 118 -4.90 -25.52 15.65
N SER A 119 -3.61 -25.24 15.79
CA SER A 119 -3.03 -24.58 16.98
C SER A 119 -3.13 -23.05 16.96
N PHE A 120 -3.60 -22.44 15.88
CA PHE A 120 -3.79 -20.98 15.79
C PHE A 120 -5.11 -20.60 16.47
N SER A 121 -5.05 -20.13 17.68
CA SER A 121 -6.22 -19.89 18.54
C SER A 121 -7.08 -18.69 18.10
N THR A 122 -8.26 -18.56 18.70
CA THR A 122 -9.12 -17.37 18.50
C THR A 122 -8.44 -16.08 18.96
N GLU A 123 -7.58 -16.16 19.99
CA GLU A 123 -6.81 -15.01 20.46
C GLU A 123 -5.73 -14.64 19.44
N ASP A 124 -5.02 -15.60 18.85
CA ASP A 124 -4.06 -15.36 17.77
C ASP A 124 -4.73 -14.71 16.56
N VAL A 125 -5.98 -15.12 16.23
CA VAL A 125 -6.78 -14.48 15.18
C VAL A 125 -7.03 -13.03 15.50
N LYS A 126 -7.45 -12.68 16.71
CA LYS A 126 -7.74 -11.29 17.12
C LYS A 126 -6.48 -10.42 17.10
N LEU A 127 -5.37 -10.91 17.65
CA LEU A 127 -4.12 -10.15 17.72
C LEU A 127 -3.51 -9.93 16.32
N THR A 128 -3.51 -10.97 15.50
CA THR A 128 -3.07 -10.86 14.09
C THR A 128 -4.00 -9.97 13.27
N GLY A 129 -5.32 -10.08 13.48
CA GLY A 129 -6.34 -9.25 12.84
C GLY A 129 -6.19 -7.78 13.21
N ALA A 130 -5.91 -7.48 14.49
CA ALA A 130 -5.62 -6.13 14.93
C ALA A 130 -4.38 -5.55 14.23
N ALA A 131 -3.29 -6.31 14.11
CA ALA A 131 -2.12 -5.89 13.36
C ALA A 131 -2.43 -5.64 11.88
N LEU A 132 -3.19 -6.56 11.24
CA LEU A 132 -3.60 -6.43 9.84
C LEU A 132 -4.46 -5.18 9.60
N LYS A 133 -5.39 -4.88 10.51
CA LYS A 133 -6.23 -3.69 10.48
C LYS A 133 -5.37 -2.42 10.39
N TYR A 134 -4.38 -2.29 11.26
CA TYR A 134 -3.52 -1.12 11.28
C TYR A 134 -2.55 -1.06 10.09
N PHE A 135 -2.05 -2.16 9.57
CA PHE A 135 -1.36 -2.19 8.28
C PHE A 135 -2.29 -1.79 7.13
N GLY A 136 -3.56 -2.17 7.19
CA GLY A 136 -4.59 -1.82 6.21
C GLY A 136 -4.68 -0.31 5.96
N TYR A 137 -4.64 0.52 7.02
CA TYR A 137 -4.64 1.99 6.88
C TYR A 137 -3.43 2.54 6.13
N GLY A 138 -2.32 1.81 6.11
CA GLY A 138 -1.11 2.17 5.39
C GLY A 138 -1.10 1.80 3.90
N VAL A 139 -1.96 0.89 3.44
CA VAL A 139 -1.92 0.35 2.06
C VAL A 139 -1.91 1.43 0.98
N PRO A 140 -2.79 2.47 1.00
CA PRO A 140 -2.74 3.50 -0.02
C PRO A 140 -1.46 4.33 0.04
N ALA A 141 -0.95 4.60 1.23
CA ALA A 141 0.30 5.34 1.40
C ALA A 141 1.50 4.56 0.85
N PHE A 142 1.59 3.26 1.13
CA PHE A 142 2.62 2.40 0.57
C PHE A 142 2.57 2.33 -0.96
N ALA A 143 1.37 2.19 -1.52
CA ALA A 143 1.19 2.17 -2.97
C ALA A 143 1.62 3.51 -3.60
N LEU A 144 1.23 4.63 -3.00
CA LEU A 144 1.62 5.97 -3.45
C LEU A 144 3.13 6.20 -3.36
N ILE A 145 3.82 5.78 -2.29
CA ILE A 145 5.30 5.91 -2.20
C ILE A 145 5.98 5.23 -3.38
N LYS A 146 5.52 4.04 -3.79
CA LYS A 146 6.06 3.33 -4.95
C LYS A 146 5.88 4.12 -6.25
N ILE A 147 4.74 4.76 -6.43
CA ILE A 147 4.46 5.59 -7.61
C ILE A 147 5.26 6.90 -7.59
N LEU A 148 5.24 7.60 -6.46
CA LEU A 148 5.92 8.89 -6.33
C LEU A 148 7.45 8.76 -6.41
N SER A 149 8.02 7.67 -5.89
CA SER A 149 9.45 7.39 -6.06
C SER A 149 9.85 7.19 -7.52
N ASN A 150 8.98 6.58 -8.34
CA ASN A 150 9.21 6.41 -9.77
C ASN A 150 9.32 7.75 -10.51
N PHE A 151 8.67 8.82 -10.02
CA PHE A 151 8.79 10.15 -10.63
C PHE A 151 10.19 10.72 -10.48
N TYR A 152 10.89 10.37 -9.41
CA TYR A 152 12.30 10.69 -9.22
C TYR A 152 13.21 9.75 -10.01
N PHE A 153 12.94 8.43 -9.98
CA PHE A 153 13.75 7.45 -10.71
C PHE A 153 13.74 7.70 -12.23
N ALA A 154 12.58 8.10 -12.79
CA ALA A 154 12.49 8.47 -14.21
C ALA A 154 13.37 9.67 -14.59
N ARG A 155 13.77 10.49 -13.60
CA ARG A 155 14.68 11.63 -13.72
C ARG A 155 16.11 11.33 -13.28
N ASP A 156 16.45 10.05 -13.20
CA ASP A 156 17.77 9.58 -12.71
C ASP A 156 18.13 10.04 -11.29
N ASN A 157 17.13 10.48 -10.51
CA ASN A 157 17.33 10.92 -9.13
C ASN A 157 16.99 9.76 -8.15
N THR A 158 18.00 9.06 -7.67
CA THR A 158 17.85 7.99 -6.66
C THR A 158 18.08 8.50 -5.25
N ARG A 159 18.70 9.70 -5.10
CA ARG A 159 19.07 10.25 -3.79
C ARG A 159 17.86 10.72 -2.99
N THR A 160 16.93 11.45 -3.62
CA THR A 160 15.76 11.97 -2.93
C THR A 160 14.88 10.83 -2.35
N PRO A 161 14.52 9.77 -3.11
CA PRO A 161 13.86 8.60 -2.55
C PRO A 161 14.59 7.94 -1.38
N PHE A 162 15.92 7.87 -1.45
CA PHE A 162 16.73 7.32 -0.36
C PHE A 162 16.59 8.14 0.94
N TYR A 163 16.71 9.46 0.87
CA TYR A 163 16.57 10.31 2.06
C TYR A 163 15.14 10.26 2.63
N ILE A 164 14.12 10.19 1.79
CA ILE A 164 12.75 10.03 2.25
C ILE A 164 12.56 8.67 2.93
N SER A 165 13.16 7.61 2.40
CA SER A 165 13.11 6.28 3.04
C SER A 165 13.75 6.30 4.43
N ILE A 166 14.90 6.98 4.59
CA ILE A 166 15.54 7.15 5.90
C ILE A 166 14.61 7.93 6.85
N PHE A 167 14.03 9.03 6.39
CA PHE A 167 13.08 9.82 7.17
C PHE A 167 11.91 8.97 7.67
N VAL A 168 11.28 8.19 6.79
CA VAL A 168 10.16 7.29 7.12
C VAL A 168 10.57 6.27 8.18
N VAL A 169 11.76 5.67 8.04
CA VAL A 169 12.27 4.67 9.00
C VAL A 169 12.55 5.30 10.36
N ILE A 170 13.18 6.47 10.39
CA ILE A 170 13.46 7.17 11.66
C ILE A 170 12.17 7.50 12.39
N ILE A 171 11.17 8.04 11.70
CA ILE A 171 9.85 8.35 12.30
C ILE A 171 9.17 7.08 12.81
N ASN A 172 9.22 5.99 12.03
CA ASN A 172 8.67 4.70 12.45
C ASN A 172 9.31 4.23 13.77
N ILE A 173 10.65 4.24 13.85
CA ILE A 173 11.38 3.81 15.03
C ILE A 173 11.04 4.69 16.25
N ILE A 174 11.02 6.02 16.06
CA ILE A 174 10.68 6.96 17.15
C ILE A 174 9.29 6.67 17.68
N ILE A 175 8.28 6.55 16.82
CA ILE A 175 6.90 6.27 17.24
C ILE A 175 6.82 4.90 17.93
N SER A 176 7.42 3.87 17.33
CA SER A 176 7.39 2.51 17.87
C SER A 176 8.00 2.45 19.28
N LEU A 177 9.19 3.01 19.47
CA LEU A 177 9.85 2.99 20.78
C LEU A 177 9.13 3.86 21.82
N SER A 178 8.61 5.03 21.43
CA SER A 178 7.95 5.96 22.35
C SER A 178 6.65 5.41 22.93
N PHE A 179 5.94 4.58 22.16
CA PHE A 179 4.60 4.11 22.55
C PHE A 179 4.52 2.61 22.81
N PHE A 180 5.60 1.85 22.63
CA PHE A 180 5.60 0.40 22.83
C PHE A 180 5.17 0.00 24.24
N SER A 181 5.64 0.71 25.28
CA SER A 181 5.27 0.44 26.68
C SER A 181 3.77 0.62 26.98
N LYS A 182 3.06 1.41 26.15
CA LYS A 182 1.62 1.71 26.35
C LYS A 182 0.71 0.86 25.47
N MET A 183 1.15 0.51 24.26
CA MET A 183 0.31 -0.12 23.24
C MET A 183 0.78 -1.52 22.85
N GLY A 184 1.91 -1.98 23.39
CA GLY A 184 2.49 -3.25 23.01
C GLY A 184 2.89 -3.30 21.52
N PHE A 185 2.93 -4.49 20.95
CA PHE A 185 3.36 -4.71 19.56
C PHE A 185 2.47 -4.03 18.50
N ILE A 186 1.21 -3.71 18.84
CA ILE A 186 0.27 -3.05 17.92
C ILE A 186 0.76 -1.67 17.48
N ILE A 187 1.63 -1.03 18.26
CA ILE A 187 2.23 0.25 17.85
C ILE A 187 3.06 0.13 16.56
N ILE A 188 3.63 -1.05 16.26
CA ILE A 188 4.52 -1.24 15.12
C ILE A 188 3.75 -1.05 13.79
N PRO A 189 2.61 -1.73 13.51
CA PRO A 189 1.83 -1.46 12.31
C PRO A 189 1.22 -0.05 12.29
N ILE A 190 0.87 0.53 13.44
CA ILE A 190 0.41 1.92 13.53
C ILE A 190 1.53 2.88 13.11
N ALA A 191 2.71 2.75 13.71
CA ALA A 191 3.87 3.57 13.40
C ALA A 191 4.28 3.44 11.92
N THR A 192 4.21 2.22 11.39
CA THR A 192 4.48 1.94 9.97
C THR A 192 3.50 2.67 9.05
N SER A 193 2.22 2.64 9.35
CA SER A 193 1.19 3.35 8.57
C SER A 193 1.35 4.86 8.66
N ILE A 194 1.53 5.42 9.87
CA ILE A 194 1.72 6.87 10.09
C ILE A 194 2.98 7.36 9.37
N SER A 195 4.12 6.70 9.59
CA SER A 195 5.39 7.11 8.99
C SER A 195 5.35 7.06 7.46
N THR A 196 4.63 6.09 6.90
CA THR A 196 4.45 5.96 5.45
C THR A 196 3.58 7.09 4.90
N TRP A 197 2.49 7.47 5.56
CA TRP A 197 1.70 8.64 5.19
C TRP A 197 2.51 9.94 5.26
N LEU A 198 3.31 10.13 6.29
CA LEU A 198 4.23 11.27 6.38
C LEU A 198 5.24 11.26 5.21
N GLY A 199 5.71 10.09 4.81
CA GLY A 199 6.54 9.91 3.62
C GLY A 199 5.83 10.35 2.34
N VAL A 200 4.55 10.01 2.14
CA VAL A 200 3.73 10.47 1.00
C VAL A 200 3.62 11.99 0.98
N PHE A 201 3.31 12.62 2.12
CA PHE A 201 3.24 14.07 2.22
C PHE A 201 4.57 14.73 1.90
N PHE A 202 5.68 14.16 2.37
CA PHE A 202 7.01 14.67 2.07
C PHE A 202 7.38 14.52 0.60
N TYR A 203 7.03 13.39 -0.04
CA TYR A 203 7.15 13.24 -1.50
C TYR A 203 6.33 14.28 -2.25
N ALA A 204 5.07 14.47 -1.88
CA ALA A 204 4.17 15.42 -2.53
C ALA A 204 4.69 16.85 -2.41
N TYR A 205 5.16 17.24 -1.23
CA TYR A 205 5.77 18.55 -0.99
C TYR A 205 6.98 18.79 -1.88
N LEU A 206 7.97 17.89 -1.90
CA LEU A 206 9.18 18.03 -2.71
C LEU A 206 8.91 17.96 -4.22
N LEU A 207 7.92 17.17 -4.66
CA LEU A 207 7.53 17.12 -6.08
C LEU A 207 6.86 18.41 -6.52
N ASN A 208 6.05 19.03 -5.65
CA ASN A 208 5.40 20.30 -5.90
C ASN A 208 6.43 21.45 -5.94
N GLU A 209 7.32 21.54 -4.96
CA GLU A 209 8.39 22.53 -4.89
C GLU A 209 9.25 22.55 -6.18
N LYS A 210 9.55 21.37 -6.71
CA LYS A 210 10.35 21.23 -7.94
C LYS A 210 9.54 21.32 -9.24
N ASN A 211 8.24 21.56 -9.17
CA ASN A 211 7.32 21.50 -10.30
C ASN A 211 7.39 20.19 -11.11
N PHE A 212 7.66 19.09 -10.40
CA PHE A 212 7.79 17.75 -10.99
C PHE A 212 6.46 17.01 -11.07
N LEU A 213 5.43 17.50 -10.41
CA LEU A 213 4.08 16.94 -10.39
C LEU A 213 3.05 18.06 -10.61
N LEU A 214 2.25 17.89 -11.64
CA LEU A 214 1.09 18.73 -11.92
C LEU A 214 -0.16 17.86 -11.79
N LEU A 215 -0.96 18.11 -10.76
CA LEU A 215 -2.22 17.39 -10.55
C LEU A 215 -3.28 17.97 -11.49
N LYS A 216 -3.89 17.09 -12.29
CA LYS A 216 -5.00 17.46 -13.19
C LYS A 216 -6.32 17.41 -12.44
N THR A 217 -7.25 18.28 -12.82
CA THR A 217 -8.62 18.30 -12.28
C THR A 217 -9.32 16.95 -12.43
N ASP A 218 -9.08 16.24 -13.55
CA ASP A 218 -9.64 14.90 -13.78
C ASP A 218 -9.22 13.91 -12.68
N LEU A 219 -7.96 13.97 -12.21
CA LEU A 219 -7.49 13.11 -11.11
C LEU A 219 -8.26 13.39 -9.82
N VAL A 220 -8.47 14.68 -9.50
CA VAL A 220 -9.19 15.07 -8.28
C VAL A 220 -10.64 14.59 -8.34
N ILE A 221 -11.31 14.80 -9.48
CA ILE A 221 -12.69 14.32 -9.68
C ILE A 221 -12.75 12.79 -9.56
N ASN A 222 -11.82 12.08 -10.19
CA ASN A 222 -11.77 10.62 -10.15
C ASN A 222 -11.45 10.10 -8.75
N PHE A 223 -10.62 10.81 -7.97
CA PHE A 223 -10.37 10.49 -6.57
C PHE A 223 -11.68 10.50 -5.75
N PHE A 224 -12.50 11.52 -5.87
CA PHE A 224 -13.80 11.56 -5.16
C PHE A 224 -14.74 10.44 -5.60
N LYS A 225 -14.77 10.10 -6.90
CA LYS A 225 -15.55 8.96 -7.40
C LYS A 225 -15.06 7.63 -6.82
N ILE A 226 -13.73 7.44 -6.71
CA ILE A 226 -13.12 6.26 -6.07
C ILE A 226 -13.56 6.18 -4.61
N VAL A 227 -13.48 7.28 -3.87
CA VAL A 227 -13.87 7.34 -2.45
C VAL A 227 -15.35 7.00 -2.28
N ILE A 228 -16.24 7.59 -3.07
CA ILE A 228 -17.68 7.31 -3.03
C ILE A 228 -17.95 5.82 -3.34
N SER A 229 -17.36 5.29 -4.41
CA SER A 229 -17.51 3.86 -4.77
C SER A 229 -17.03 2.95 -3.64
N THR A 230 -15.95 3.33 -2.98
CA THR A 230 -15.39 2.54 -1.87
C THR A 230 -16.24 2.63 -0.62
N ILE A 231 -16.84 3.78 -0.32
CA ILE A 231 -17.78 3.92 0.82
C ILE A 231 -19.00 3.01 0.60
N ILE A 232 -19.59 3.01 -0.59
CA ILE A 232 -20.73 2.14 -0.92
C ILE A 232 -20.31 0.66 -0.80
N MET A 233 -19.15 0.31 -1.36
CA MET A 233 -18.56 -1.03 -1.25
C MET A 233 -18.39 -1.45 0.23
N SER A 234 -17.84 -0.55 1.05
CA SER A 234 -17.59 -0.81 2.47
C SER A 234 -18.87 -1.03 3.27
N PHE A 235 -19.93 -0.28 2.96
CA PHE A 235 -21.24 -0.48 3.58
C PHE A 235 -21.82 -1.86 3.26
N ILE A 236 -21.75 -2.28 1.98
CA ILE A 236 -22.19 -3.63 1.55
C ILE A 236 -21.33 -4.71 2.21
N LEU A 237 -20.02 -4.48 2.34
CA LEU A 237 -19.12 -5.41 3.03
C LEU A 237 -19.54 -5.60 4.49
N ILE A 238 -19.77 -4.52 5.23
CA ILE A 238 -20.21 -4.59 6.65
C ILE A 238 -21.51 -5.37 6.77
N LEU A 239 -22.53 -5.03 5.98
CA LEU A 239 -23.81 -5.76 5.98
C LEU A 239 -23.63 -7.25 5.67
N SER A 240 -22.74 -7.59 4.73
CA SER A 240 -22.47 -8.99 4.38
C SER A 240 -21.77 -9.72 5.52
N LEU A 241 -20.78 -9.09 6.18
CA LEU A 241 -20.07 -9.69 7.32
C LEU A 241 -21.01 -9.93 8.50
N GLU A 242 -21.91 -8.98 8.81
CA GLU A 242 -22.90 -9.12 9.88
C GLU A 242 -23.93 -10.23 9.55
N THR A 243 -24.46 -10.25 8.32
CA THR A 243 -25.46 -11.24 7.88
C THR A 243 -24.92 -12.67 7.93
N PHE A 244 -23.65 -12.86 7.56
CA PHE A 244 -23.01 -14.17 7.52
C PHE A 244 -22.06 -14.43 8.70
N ALA A 245 -22.19 -13.68 9.80
CA ALA A 245 -21.31 -13.80 10.97
C ALA A 245 -21.17 -15.23 11.49
N GLY A 246 -22.29 -15.98 11.57
CA GLY A 246 -22.28 -17.38 11.97
C GLY A 246 -21.51 -18.32 11.02
N ASN A 247 -21.45 -17.99 9.73
CA ASN A 247 -20.70 -18.75 8.73
C ASN A 247 -19.23 -18.33 8.65
N LEU A 248 -18.86 -17.25 9.32
CA LEU A 248 -17.48 -16.75 9.45
C LEU A 248 -16.88 -17.06 10.82
N ASP A 249 -17.65 -17.72 11.71
CA ASP A 249 -17.19 -18.10 13.04
C ASP A 249 -15.96 -19.01 12.99
N TYR A 250 -15.15 -18.98 14.07
CA TYR A 250 -13.91 -19.73 14.15
C TYR A 250 -14.10 -21.23 13.95
N THR A 251 -15.20 -21.79 14.49
CA THR A 251 -15.51 -23.22 14.43
C THR A 251 -16.07 -23.68 13.09
N TYR A 252 -16.51 -22.74 12.23
CA TYR A 252 -17.19 -23.10 11.00
C TYR A 252 -16.23 -23.61 9.92
N LYS A 253 -16.45 -24.82 9.44
CA LYS A 253 -15.53 -25.52 8.51
C LYS A 253 -15.33 -24.80 7.16
N TYR A 254 -16.37 -24.16 6.65
CA TYR A 254 -16.37 -23.54 5.31
C TYR A 254 -16.20 -22.01 5.34
N LYS A 255 -15.75 -21.43 6.45
CA LYS A 255 -15.58 -19.98 6.64
C LYS A 255 -14.76 -19.30 5.53
N ALA A 256 -13.70 -19.97 5.02
CA ALA A 256 -12.89 -19.43 3.93
C ALA A 256 -13.68 -19.29 2.62
N ILE A 257 -14.55 -20.24 2.29
CA ILE A 257 -15.39 -20.19 1.09
C ILE A 257 -16.40 -19.05 1.21
N TYR A 258 -17.05 -18.89 2.37
CA TYR A 258 -17.97 -17.78 2.61
C TYR A 258 -17.27 -16.44 2.49
N LEU A 259 -16.09 -16.27 3.10
CA LEU A 259 -15.33 -15.03 2.99
C LEU A 259 -14.95 -14.73 1.53
N ILE A 260 -14.44 -15.71 0.78
CA ILE A 260 -14.07 -15.53 -0.63
C ILE A 260 -15.31 -15.11 -1.46
N THR A 261 -16.47 -15.71 -1.19
CA THR A 261 -17.72 -15.37 -1.88
C THR A 261 -18.15 -13.94 -1.56
N ILE A 262 -18.10 -13.53 -0.29
CA ILE A 262 -18.43 -12.17 0.15
C ILE A 262 -17.47 -11.15 -0.50
N VAL A 263 -16.15 -11.38 -0.39
CA VAL A 263 -15.13 -10.47 -0.97
C VAL A 263 -15.25 -10.41 -2.49
N GLY A 264 -15.51 -11.56 -3.15
CA GLY A 264 -15.74 -11.61 -4.59
C GLY A 264 -16.99 -10.83 -5.01
N PHE A 265 -18.11 -11.01 -4.31
CA PHE A 265 -19.34 -10.27 -4.57
C PHE A 265 -19.15 -8.75 -4.38
N VAL A 266 -18.59 -8.35 -3.25
CA VAL A 266 -18.30 -6.95 -2.93
C VAL A 266 -17.31 -6.33 -3.93
N GLY A 267 -16.32 -7.10 -4.36
CA GLY A 267 -15.37 -6.69 -5.41
C GLY A 267 -16.06 -6.46 -6.77
N ILE A 268 -16.99 -7.33 -7.16
CA ILE A 268 -17.81 -7.15 -8.39
C ILE A 268 -18.64 -5.87 -8.28
N VAL A 269 -19.29 -5.63 -7.14
CA VAL A 269 -20.07 -4.39 -6.92
C VAL A 269 -19.18 -3.16 -7.07
N TYR A 270 -17.97 -3.18 -6.48
CA TYR A 270 -17.01 -2.08 -6.64
C TYR A 270 -16.63 -1.84 -8.11
N LEU A 271 -16.36 -2.90 -8.88
CA LEU A 271 -16.02 -2.79 -10.30
C LEU A 271 -17.21 -2.26 -11.13
N LEU A 272 -18.42 -2.66 -10.81
CA LEU A 272 -19.64 -2.12 -11.45
C LEU A 272 -19.81 -0.62 -11.16
N LEU A 273 -19.59 -0.18 -9.93
CA LEU A 273 -19.59 1.25 -9.57
C LEU A 273 -18.50 2.03 -10.30
N CYS A 274 -17.29 1.47 -10.37
CA CYS A 274 -16.19 2.07 -11.14
C CYS A 274 -16.53 2.21 -12.63
N ASN A 275 -17.22 1.22 -13.21
CA ASN A 275 -17.67 1.29 -14.59
C ASN A 275 -18.78 2.35 -14.78
N LEU A 276 -19.74 2.41 -13.86
CA LEU A 276 -20.82 3.42 -13.85
C LEU A 276 -20.24 4.84 -13.79
N PHE A 277 -19.26 5.09 -12.94
CA PHE A 277 -18.55 6.38 -12.83
C PHE A 277 -17.51 6.61 -13.93
N ARG A 278 -17.39 5.68 -14.89
CA ARG A 278 -16.46 5.74 -16.02
C ARG A 278 -14.98 5.79 -15.62
N LEU A 279 -14.62 5.26 -14.45
CA LEU A 279 -13.24 5.18 -13.98
C LEU A 279 -12.41 4.14 -14.75
N LEU A 280 -13.04 3.07 -15.25
CA LEU A 280 -12.40 2.00 -16.02
C LEU A 280 -12.22 2.34 -17.50
N LYS A 281 -12.72 3.46 -18.01
CA LYS A 281 -12.46 3.89 -19.39
C LYS A 281 -11.00 4.27 -19.54
N ILE A 282 -10.19 3.29 -19.92
CA ILE A 282 -8.86 3.53 -20.50
C ILE A 282 -9.12 4.26 -21.82
N LYS A 283 -8.97 5.60 -21.84
CA LYS A 283 -8.88 6.33 -23.10
C LYS A 283 -7.76 5.66 -23.89
N ASN A 284 -8.11 4.95 -24.95
CA ASN A 284 -7.13 4.43 -25.89
C ASN A 284 -6.27 5.62 -26.34
N TYR A 285 -5.07 5.75 -25.75
CA TYR A 285 -4.03 6.57 -26.34
C TYR A 285 -3.58 5.85 -27.60
N LYS A 286 -4.37 5.99 -28.68
CA LYS A 286 -3.85 5.72 -30.02
C LYS A 286 -2.62 6.59 -30.15
N THR A 287 -1.51 5.93 -30.26
CA THR A 287 -0.22 6.48 -30.66
C THR A 287 -0.41 7.22 -31.99
N ASN A 288 -0.46 8.53 -31.94
CA ASN A 288 -0.01 9.36 -33.08
C ASN A 288 1.41 9.80 -32.79
#